data_7cc1899d4ac09db8f6c589c11b44ef93
#
_entry.id   7cc1899d4ac09db8f6c589c11b44ef93
#
_cell.length_a   1.000
_cell.length_b   1.000
_cell.length_c   1.000
_cell.angle_alpha   90.00
_cell.angle_beta   90.00
_cell.angle_gamma   90.00
#
_symmetry.space_group_name_H-M   'P 1'
#
loop_
_entity.id
_entity.type
_entity.pdbx_description
1 polymer ?
#
loop_
_entity_poly.entity_id
_entity_poly.type
_entity_poly.pdbx_seq_one_letter_code
_entity_poly.pdbx_strand_id
1 'polypeptide(L)'
;MGSNKRAPLPYRTDRTKNFEKAWKRYNKSGRYDMQAAAVAMNLVTNRNPVPAEYRDHELTGEWAGFRELHIGGDFLLVYRVDEKSEIIYFVDLGTHAELFE
;
A
#
# COMPACT_ATOMS: atom_id res chain seq x y z
N MET A 1 -27.84 -0.09 21.87
CA MET A 1 -27.28 0.02 21.63
C MET A 1 -26.48 0.47 21.06
N GLY A 2 -26.39 0.96 21.30
CA GLY A 2 -25.53 1.66 20.67
C GLY A 2 -24.61 0.90 20.03
N SER A 3 -24.63 -0.04 20.27
CA SER A 3 -23.85 -0.79 19.80
C SER A 3 -23.63 -0.84 18.49
N ASN A 4 -24.12 -0.14 17.87
CA ASN A 4 -23.88 -0.05 16.58
C ASN A 4 -22.58 0.43 16.19
N LYS A 5 -21.65 0.55 17.09
CA LYS A 5 -20.37 0.99 16.76
C LYS A 5 -19.56 -0.14 16.29
N ARG A 6 -19.79 -0.61 15.12
CA ARG A 6 -18.91 -1.55 14.54
C ARG A 6 -17.75 -0.84 13.94
N ALA A 7 -16.63 -1.49 13.87
CA ALA A 7 -15.49 -1.01 13.11
C ALA A 7 -15.90 -0.90 11.65
N PRO A 8 -15.38 0.07 10.91
CA PRO A 8 -15.64 0.14 9.48
C PRO A 8 -15.22 -1.15 8.78
N LEU A 9 -15.91 -1.48 7.73
CA LEU A 9 -15.51 -2.61 6.92
C LEU A 9 -14.18 -2.31 6.25
N PRO A 10 -13.41 -3.34 5.91
CA PRO A 10 -12.21 -3.11 5.13
C PRO A 10 -12.53 -2.43 3.81
N TYR A 11 -11.55 -1.74 3.26
CA TYR A 11 -11.67 -1.22 1.91
C TYR A 11 -11.73 -2.39 0.93
N ARG A 12 -12.44 -2.18 -0.18
CA ARG A 12 -12.25 -3.04 -1.33
C ARG A 12 -10.90 -2.69 -1.92
N THR A 13 -10.29 -3.61 -2.63
CA THR A 13 -8.96 -3.37 -3.19
C THR A 13 -8.96 -3.59 -4.68
N ASP A 14 -8.08 -2.87 -5.35
CA ASP A 14 -7.83 -3.07 -6.76
C ASP A 14 -6.33 -2.88 -6.99
N ARG A 15 -5.84 -3.25 -8.15
CA ARG A 15 -4.41 -3.23 -8.46
C ARG A 15 -4.20 -2.74 -9.87
N THR A 16 -3.15 -1.95 -10.06
CA THR A 16 -2.76 -1.56 -11.40
C THR A 16 -1.96 -2.70 -12.03
N LYS A 17 -1.85 -2.65 -13.35
CA LYS A 17 -1.02 -3.60 -14.07
C LYS A 17 0.44 -3.49 -13.66
N ASN A 18 0.90 -2.28 -13.40
CA ASN A 18 2.27 -2.07 -12.93
C ASN A 18 2.49 -2.76 -11.59
N PHE A 19 1.54 -2.64 -10.66
CA PHE A 19 1.65 -3.32 -9.38
C PHE A 19 1.71 -4.83 -9.57
N GLU A 20 0.84 -5.38 -10.41
CA GLU A 20 0.80 -6.83 -10.62
C GLU A 20 2.10 -7.34 -11.22
N LYS A 21 2.66 -6.61 -12.18
CA LYS A 21 3.94 -7.00 -12.78
C LYS A 21 5.06 -6.93 -11.76
N ALA A 22 5.07 -5.87 -10.94
CA ALA A 22 6.09 -5.72 -9.91
C ALA A 22 5.98 -6.85 -8.88
N TRP A 23 4.77 -7.16 -8.45
CA TRP A 23 4.55 -8.23 -7.49
C TRP A 23 5.14 -9.56 -7.98
N LYS A 24 4.81 -9.91 -9.24
CA LYS A 24 5.32 -11.16 -9.82
C LYS A 24 6.83 -11.16 -9.90
N ARG A 25 7.42 -10.04 -10.33
CA ARG A 25 8.85 -9.94 -10.48
C ARG A 25 9.58 -10.10 -9.14
N TYR A 26 9.12 -9.40 -8.13
CA TYR A 26 9.74 -9.46 -6.81
C TYR A 26 9.50 -10.79 -6.13
N ASN A 27 8.31 -11.34 -6.26
CA ASN A 27 7.99 -12.64 -5.67
C ASN A 27 8.87 -13.73 -6.27
N LYS A 28 9.15 -13.64 -7.56
CA LYS A 28 9.98 -14.63 -8.23
C LYS A 28 11.45 -14.46 -7.90
N SER A 29 11.90 -13.23 -7.66
CA SER A 29 13.31 -12.97 -7.42
C SER A 29 13.81 -13.44 -6.06
N GLY A 30 12.91 -13.50 -5.08
CA GLY A 30 13.29 -13.85 -3.71
C GLY A 30 14.13 -12.81 -3.00
N ARG A 31 14.27 -11.62 -3.56
CA ARG A 31 15.14 -10.58 -3.01
C ARG A 31 14.52 -9.82 -1.84
N TYR A 32 13.21 -9.77 -1.76
CA TYR A 32 12.50 -8.98 -0.75
C TYR A 32 11.48 -9.84 -0.03
N ASP A 33 11.15 -9.44 1.17
CA ASP A 33 10.18 -10.15 2.00
C ASP A 33 8.76 -9.84 1.54
N MET A 34 8.22 -10.70 0.68
CA MET A 34 6.88 -10.51 0.14
C MET A 34 5.80 -10.76 1.17
N GLN A 35 6.10 -11.49 2.25
CA GLN A 35 5.17 -11.64 3.36
C GLN A 35 5.01 -10.30 4.08
N ALA A 36 6.11 -9.57 4.26
CA ALA A 36 6.04 -8.24 4.86
C ALA A 36 5.23 -7.30 3.99
N ALA A 37 5.35 -7.41 2.66
CA ALA A 37 4.55 -6.62 1.75
C ALA A 37 3.06 -6.92 1.93
N ALA A 38 2.72 -8.20 2.05
CA ALA A 38 1.33 -8.60 2.25
C ALA A 38 0.78 -8.08 3.58
N VAL A 39 1.60 -8.10 4.64
CA VAL A 39 1.19 -7.56 5.94
C VAL A 39 0.91 -6.07 5.83
N ALA A 40 1.77 -5.31 5.15
CA ALA A 40 1.59 -3.88 4.98
C ALA A 40 0.29 -3.58 4.20
N MET A 41 0.04 -4.34 3.14
CA MET A 41 -1.18 -4.18 2.36
C MET A 41 -2.42 -4.45 3.21
N ASN A 42 -2.36 -5.46 4.06
CA ASN A 42 -3.48 -5.78 4.93
C ASN A 42 -3.74 -4.71 5.99
N LEU A 43 -2.68 -4.09 6.51
CA LEU A 43 -2.85 -3.02 7.49
C LEU A 43 -3.68 -1.88 6.89
N VAL A 44 -3.33 -1.42 5.70
CA VAL A 44 -4.06 -0.31 5.09
C VAL A 44 -5.45 -0.75 4.63
N THR A 45 -5.59 -1.96 4.12
CA THR A 45 -6.88 -2.47 3.66
C THR A 45 -7.87 -2.58 4.81
N ASN A 46 -7.41 -3.01 5.96
CA ASN A 46 -8.28 -3.23 7.12
C ASN A 46 -8.46 -1.96 7.97
N ARG A 47 -7.97 -0.82 7.49
CA ARG A 47 -8.07 0.46 8.19
C ARG A 47 -7.39 0.45 9.55
N ASN A 48 -6.41 -0.40 9.72
CA ASN A 48 -5.66 -0.45 10.98
C ASN A 48 -4.63 0.68 11.01
N PRO A 49 -4.31 1.19 12.20
CA PRO A 49 -3.24 2.17 12.30
C PRO A 49 -1.95 1.60 11.74
N VAL A 50 -1.26 2.39 10.93
CA VAL A 50 0.01 1.97 10.35
C VAL A 50 1.13 2.40 11.29
N PRO A 51 1.95 1.44 11.78
CA PRO A 51 3.03 1.81 12.69
C PRO A 51 3.99 2.83 12.07
N ALA A 52 4.56 3.70 12.92
CA ALA A 52 5.39 4.78 12.46
C ALA A 52 6.62 4.33 11.66
N GLU A 53 7.08 3.13 11.93
CA GLU A 53 8.25 2.59 11.22
C GLU A 53 8.02 2.41 9.73
N TYR A 54 6.77 2.29 9.30
CA TYR A 54 6.46 2.19 7.88
C TYR A 54 6.53 3.54 7.17
N ARG A 55 6.59 4.65 7.91
CA ARG A 55 6.68 6.00 7.32
C ARG A 55 5.61 6.25 6.27
N ASP A 56 4.40 5.82 6.56
CA ASP A 56 3.27 6.02 5.64
C ASP A 56 2.97 7.51 5.52
N HIS A 57 2.99 8.05 4.33
CA HIS A 57 2.76 9.47 4.12
C HIS A 57 2.27 9.75 2.71
N GLU A 58 1.60 10.88 2.57
CA GLU A 58 1.13 11.32 1.27
C GLU A 58 2.28 11.91 0.47
N LEU A 59 2.29 11.63 -0.82
CA LEU A 59 3.30 12.15 -1.72
C LEU A 59 2.90 13.53 -2.22
N THR A 60 3.86 14.26 -2.77
CA THR A 60 3.63 15.62 -3.26
C THR A 60 3.98 15.70 -4.75
N GLY A 61 3.80 16.89 -5.32
CA GLY A 61 4.14 17.13 -6.71
C GLY A 61 3.25 16.34 -7.66
N GLU A 62 3.87 15.71 -8.63
CA GLU A 62 3.14 14.91 -9.61
C GLU A 62 2.43 13.72 -8.99
N TRP A 63 2.87 13.32 -7.81
CA TRP A 63 2.31 12.19 -7.11
C TRP A 63 1.29 12.58 -6.04
N ALA A 64 0.84 13.83 -6.04
CA ALA A 64 -0.15 14.28 -5.08
C ALA A 64 -1.40 13.39 -5.16
N GLY A 65 -1.92 13.00 -4.02
CA GLY A 65 -3.06 12.08 -3.95
C GLY A 65 -2.66 10.63 -3.78
N PHE A 66 -1.37 10.31 -3.99
CA PHE A 66 -0.87 8.98 -3.76
C PHE A 66 -0.15 8.93 -2.42
N ARG A 67 -0.03 7.75 -1.85
CA ARG A 67 0.67 7.54 -0.59
C ARG A 67 1.77 6.51 -0.79
N GLU A 68 2.79 6.61 0.04
CA GLU A 68 3.91 5.70 0.02
C GLU A 68 4.12 5.16 1.43
N LEU A 69 4.41 3.87 1.56
CA LEU A 69 4.89 3.34 2.83
C LEU A 69 6.11 2.47 2.59
N HIS A 70 6.96 2.39 3.61
CA HIS A 70 8.19 1.61 3.55
C HIS A 70 7.92 0.23 4.14
N ILE A 71 8.00 -0.79 3.29
CA ILE A 71 7.83 -2.16 3.76
C ILE A 71 9.07 -2.58 4.55
N GLY A 72 10.24 -2.20 4.04
CA GLY A 72 11.50 -2.45 4.71
C GLY A 72 12.62 -1.86 3.89
N GLY A 73 13.48 -1.05 4.53
CA GLY A 73 14.56 -0.40 3.82
C GLY A 73 14.04 0.43 2.66
N ASP A 74 14.54 0.14 1.46
CA ASP A 74 14.17 0.87 0.25
C ASP A 74 13.07 0.17 -0.53
N PHE A 75 12.34 -0.75 0.10
CA PHE A 75 11.24 -1.46 -0.57
C PHE A 75 9.93 -0.76 -0.22
N LEU A 76 9.30 -0.16 -1.21
CA LEU A 76 8.18 0.75 -1.03
C LEU A 76 6.91 0.24 -1.68
N LEU A 77 5.79 0.55 -1.04
CA LEU A 77 4.46 0.32 -1.61
C LEU A 77 3.84 1.69 -1.90
N VAL A 78 3.40 1.90 -3.13
CA VAL A 78 2.66 3.11 -3.50
C VAL A 78 1.20 2.72 -3.67
N TYR A 79 0.31 3.48 -3.03
CA TYR A 79 -1.11 3.19 -3.08
C TYR A 79 -1.92 4.48 -3.05
N ARG A 80 -3.19 4.37 -3.36
CA ARG A 80 -4.10 5.51 -3.33
C ARG A 80 -5.41 5.06 -2.69
N VAL A 81 -5.97 5.91 -1.86
CA VAL A 81 -7.24 5.63 -1.19
C VAL A 81 -8.33 6.51 -1.80
N ASP A 82 -9.37 5.89 -2.29
CA ASP A 82 -10.56 6.60 -2.73
C ASP A 82 -11.59 6.45 -1.62
N GLU A 83 -11.68 7.46 -0.76
CA GLU A 83 -12.57 7.40 0.40
C GLU A 83 -14.04 7.38 -0.01
N LYS A 84 -14.36 8.02 -1.10
CA LYS A 84 -15.74 8.10 -1.53
C LYS A 84 -16.26 6.74 -1.97
N SER A 85 -15.46 6.00 -2.71
CA SER A 85 -15.81 4.67 -3.18
C SER A 85 -15.36 3.57 -2.22
N GLU A 86 -14.58 3.92 -1.20
CA GLU A 86 -14.02 3.00 -0.23
C GLU A 86 -13.20 1.90 -0.89
N ILE A 87 -12.32 2.32 -1.79
CA ILE A 87 -11.42 1.41 -2.51
C ILE A 87 -9.98 1.87 -2.29
N ILE A 88 -9.09 0.91 -2.07
CA ILE A 88 -7.66 1.15 -2.12
C ILE A 88 -7.14 0.60 -3.44
N TYR A 89 -6.36 1.42 -4.13
CA TYR A 89 -5.67 1.00 -5.34
C TYR A 89 -4.20 0.80 -4.99
N PHE A 90 -3.70 -0.42 -5.16
CA PHE A 90 -2.27 -0.67 -5.04
C PHE A 90 -1.66 -0.34 -6.40
N VAL A 91 -0.81 0.67 -6.41
CA VAL A 91 -0.40 1.34 -7.64
C VAL A 91 0.94 0.82 -8.15
N ASP A 92 1.90 0.65 -7.25
CA ASP A 92 3.21 0.17 -7.65
C ASP A 92 3.98 -0.36 -6.44
N LEU A 93 5.08 -1.05 -6.69
CA LEU A 93 5.88 -1.69 -5.67
C LEU A 93 7.31 -1.73 -6.16
N GLY A 94 8.25 -1.30 -5.35
CA GLY A 94 9.65 -1.33 -5.78
C GLY A 94 10.55 -0.45 -4.94
N THR A 95 11.75 -0.22 -5.43
CA THR A 95 12.69 0.68 -4.78
C THR A 95 12.44 2.11 -5.23
N HIS A 96 13.01 3.08 -4.51
CA HIS A 96 12.92 4.49 -4.90
C HIS A 96 13.37 4.70 -6.34
N ALA A 97 14.48 4.09 -6.71
CA ALA A 97 15.02 4.26 -8.05
C ALA A 97 14.05 3.73 -9.10
N GLU A 98 13.42 2.61 -8.83
CA GLU A 98 12.50 2.01 -9.80
C GLU A 98 11.19 2.78 -9.92
N LEU A 99 10.75 3.41 -8.82
CA LEU A 99 9.44 4.06 -8.82
C LEU A 99 9.51 5.53 -9.24
N PHE A 100 10.58 6.21 -8.89
CA PHE A 100 10.63 7.68 -9.00
C PHE A 100 11.82 8.23 -9.79
N GLU A 101 12.66 7.39 -10.32
CA GLU A 101 13.82 7.87 -11.09
C GLU A 101 13.85 7.33 -12.49
#